data_02304a8d88c3644da69f0305801f6b44
#
_entry.id   02304a8d88c3644da69f0305801f6b44
#
_cell.length_a   1.000
_cell.length_b   1.000
_cell.length_c   1.000
_cell.angle_alpha   90.00
_cell.angle_beta   90.00
_cell.angle_gamma   90.00
#
_symmetry.space_group_name_H-M   'P 1'
#
loop_
_entity.id
_entity.type
_entity.pdbx_description
1 polymer ?
#
loop_
_entity_poly.entity_id
_entity_poly.type
_entity_poly.pdbx_seq_one_letter_code
_entity_poly.pdbx_strand_id
1 'polypeptide(L)'
;GESSLRNVSTGSKNVAIGKEAGDNISSGSNNLVIGSFDVDTATGDDQIIIGSGDGGVTWIKGDSNGIKALKIKVKTVTGTETLTDAQSGSYVYVTGSGAPTLPATAESGQQFTIINNTGGNLTPGLGTSNAIATGWTAHAAMSDETARTYVSVATNTWIYIG
;
A
#
# COMPACT_ATOMS: atom_id res chain seq x y z
N GLY A 1 -20.46 17.14 0.72
CA GLY A 1 -20.16 17.89 1.95
C GLY A 1 -20.30 19.40 1.74
N GLU A 2 -20.00 20.17 2.77
CA GLU A 2 -20.01 21.64 2.66
C GLU A 2 -19.09 22.09 1.53
N SER A 3 -19.61 22.91 0.62
CA SER A 3 -18.85 23.47 -0.53
C SER A 3 -18.25 22.45 -1.51
N SER A 4 -18.67 21.19 -1.50
CA SER A 4 -18.21 20.25 -2.51
C SER A 4 -18.73 20.67 -3.91
N LEU A 5 -17.87 20.55 -4.94
CA LEU A 5 -18.17 20.94 -6.33
C LEU A 5 -18.70 22.38 -6.50
N ARG A 6 -18.34 23.29 -5.60
CA ARG A 6 -18.90 24.65 -5.53
C ARG A 6 -18.68 25.47 -6.82
N ASN A 7 -17.56 25.26 -7.51
CA ASN A 7 -17.18 26.08 -8.67
C ASN A 7 -17.49 25.42 -10.01
N VAL A 8 -18.21 24.28 -10.01
CA VAL A 8 -18.58 23.59 -11.27
C VAL A 8 -19.52 24.48 -12.08
N SER A 9 -19.12 24.81 -13.30
CA SER A 9 -19.88 25.65 -14.23
C SER A 9 -20.54 24.86 -15.36
N THR A 10 -19.75 24.06 -16.08
CA THR A 10 -20.22 23.27 -17.23
C THR A 10 -19.86 21.78 -17.12
N GLY A 11 -19.01 21.40 -16.16
CA GLY A 11 -18.63 20.01 -15.91
C GLY A 11 -19.81 19.12 -15.48
N SER A 12 -19.77 17.86 -15.85
CA SER A 12 -20.84 16.91 -15.56
C SER A 12 -20.30 15.58 -15.00
N LYS A 13 -21.19 14.78 -14.36
CA LYS A 13 -20.86 13.46 -13.83
C LYS A 13 -19.70 13.44 -12.83
N ASN A 14 -19.49 14.55 -12.11
CA ASN A 14 -18.51 14.61 -11.05
C ASN A 14 -19.10 14.06 -9.74
N VAL A 15 -18.31 13.29 -9.01
CA VAL A 15 -18.65 12.78 -7.69
C VAL A 15 -17.66 13.36 -6.68
N ALA A 16 -18.17 14.07 -5.66
CA ALA A 16 -17.34 14.63 -4.61
C ALA A 16 -17.96 14.39 -3.23
N ILE A 17 -17.21 13.73 -2.37
CA ILE A 17 -17.61 13.35 -1.01
C ILE A 17 -16.57 13.89 -0.03
N GLY A 18 -16.96 14.90 0.73
CA GLY A 18 -16.09 15.56 1.70
C GLY A 18 -16.33 17.07 1.72
N LYS A 19 -15.81 17.75 2.74
CA LYS A 19 -15.84 19.22 2.80
C LYS A 19 -14.90 19.76 1.70
N GLU A 20 -15.40 20.70 0.91
CA GLU A 20 -14.66 21.34 -0.19
C GLU A 20 -14.08 20.35 -1.22
N ALA A 21 -14.59 19.10 -1.26
CA ALA A 21 -14.15 18.09 -2.20
C ALA A 21 -14.38 18.54 -3.65
N GLY A 22 -13.31 18.60 -4.46
CA GLY A 22 -13.34 19.00 -5.86
C GLY A 22 -13.88 20.40 -6.07
N ASP A 23 -13.74 21.32 -5.11
CA ASP A 23 -14.31 22.66 -5.22
C ASP A 23 -13.61 23.50 -6.29
N ASN A 24 -12.40 23.11 -6.73
CA ASN A 24 -11.68 23.71 -7.84
C ASN A 24 -12.19 23.26 -9.23
N ILE A 25 -12.99 22.21 -9.33
CA ILE A 25 -13.52 21.75 -10.63
C ILE A 25 -14.39 22.84 -11.22
N SER A 26 -14.10 23.24 -12.47
CA SER A 26 -14.87 24.24 -13.20
C SER A 26 -15.64 23.65 -14.38
N SER A 27 -14.96 23.13 -15.39
CA SER A 27 -15.58 22.50 -16.57
C SER A 27 -15.23 21.01 -16.73
N GLY A 28 -14.36 20.46 -15.87
CA GLY A 28 -14.00 19.06 -15.90
C GLY A 28 -15.18 18.11 -15.60
N SER A 29 -15.21 16.96 -16.24
CA SER A 29 -16.28 15.95 -16.15
C SER A 29 -15.75 14.59 -15.73
N ASN A 30 -16.64 13.72 -15.23
CA ASN A 30 -16.33 12.33 -14.83
C ASN A 30 -15.26 12.23 -13.71
N ASN A 31 -15.09 13.24 -12.88
CA ASN A 31 -14.09 13.22 -11.80
C ASN A 31 -14.67 12.59 -10.54
N LEU A 32 -13.85 11.85 -9.79
CA LEU A 32 -14.17 11.28 -8.49
C LEU A 32 -13.22 11.83 -7.42
N VAL A 33 -13.77 12.54 -6.44
CA VAL A 33 -13.03 13.09 -5.31
C VAL A 33 -13.65 12.61 -4.00
N ILE A 34 -12.88 11.91 -3.17
CA ILE A 34 -13.28 11.50 -1.82
C ILE A 34 -12.25 12.00 -0.82
N GLY A 35 -12.70 12.80 0.15
CA GLY A 35 -11.87 13.55 1.09
C GLY A 35 -11.87 15.05 0.78
N SER A 36 -11.12 15.86 1.52
CA SER A 36 -11.02 17.32 1.28
C SER A 36 -9.88 17.61 0.29
N PHE A 37 -10.07 17.29 -0.97
CA PHE A 37 -9.06 17.43 -2.03
C PHE A 37 -9.60 18.15 -3.25
N ASP A 38 -8.68 18.79 -3.96
CA ASP A 38 -8.87 19.34 -5.28
C ASP A 38 -8.29 18.42 -6.35
N VAL A 39 -8.89 18.43 -7.54
CA VAL A 39 -8.30 17.77 -8.71
C VAL A 39 -7.08 18.53 -9.22
N ASP A 40 -6.16 17.86 -9.92
CA ASP A 40 -4.96 18.47 -10.46
C ASP A 40 -5.25 19.55 -11.50
N THR A 41 -6.30 19.32 -12.29
CA THR A 41 -6.68 20.21 -13.39
C THR A 41 -8.18 20.49 -13.31
N ALA A 42 -8.54 21.71 -13.00
CA ALA A 42 -9.92 22.18 -12.83
C ALA A 42 -10.83 21.95 -14.04
N THR A 43 -10.25 21.90 -15.22
CA THR A 43 -10.92 21.66 -16.52
C THR A 43 -10.71 20.26 -17.06
N GLY A 44 -9.92 19.42 -16.35
CA GLY A 44 -9.59 18.07 -16.78
C GLY A 44 -10.69 17.07 -16.48
N ASP A 45 -10.85 16.07 -17.35
CA ASP A 45 -11.79 14.98 -17.22
C ASP A 45 -11.12 13.73 -16.60
N ASP A 46 -11.96 12.78 -16.14
CA ASP A 46 -11.57 11.43 -15.74
C ASP A 46 -10.50 11.37 -14.64
N GLN A 47 -10.48 12.32 -13.73
CA GLN A 47 -9.53 12.35 -12.61
C GLN A 47 -10.11 11.61 -11.39
N ILE A 48 -9.26 10.89 -10.66
CA ILE A 48 -9.60 10.26 -9.38
C ILE A 48 -8.67 10.75 -8.28
N ILE A 49 -9.25 11.15 -7.14
CA ILE A 49 -8.51 11.41 -5.90
C ILE A 49 -9.30 10.82 -4.73
N ILE A 50 -8.67 9.96 -3.97
CA ILE A 50 -9.22 9.40 -2.73
C ILE A 50 -8.20 9.59 -1.62
N GLY A 51 -8.61 10.22 -0.53
CA GLY A 51 -7.71 10.49 0.58
C GLY A 51 -8.43 10.82 1.88
N SER A 52 -7.69 11.36 2.85
CA SER A 52 -8.21 11.67 4.17
C SER A 52 -9.23 12.83 4.12
N GLY A 53 -10.15 12.82 5.10
CA GLY A 53 -11.17 13.86 5.20
C GLY A 53 -10.65 15.26 5.54
N ASP A 54 -9.40 15.38 5.95
CA ASP A 54 -8.72 16.65 6.27
C ASP A 54 -7.79 17.14 5.13
N GLY A 55 -7.72 16.43 4.00
CA GLY A 55 -6.85 16.79 2.87
C GLY A 55 -5.36 16.47 3.09
N GLY A 56 -4.99 15.88 4.22
CA GLY A 56 -3.59 15.66 4.58
C GLY A 56 -2.91 14.48 3.90
N VAL A 57 -3.68 13.47 3.50
CA VAL A 57 -3.12 12.21 2.94
C VAL A 57 -3.88 11.75 1.72
N THR A 58 -3.22 11.70 0.57
CA THR A 58 -3.75 11.07 -0.64
C THR A 58 -3.42 9.58 -0.63
N TRP A 59 -4.44 8.71 -0.82
CA TRP A 59 -4.26 7.26 -0.91
C TRP A 59 -4.24 6.76 -2.34
N ILE A 60 -5.12 7.29 -3.19
CA ILE A 60 -5.23 6.95 -4.61
C ILE A 60 -5.35 8.24 -5.40
N LYS A 61 -4.59 8.34 -6.50
CA LYS A 61 -4.66 9.44 -7.45
C LYS A 61 -4.41 8.94 -8.85
N GLY A 62 -5.16 9.44 -9.82
CA GLY A 62 -5.02 9.05 -11.22
C GLY A 62 -5.84 9.92 -12.17
N ASP A 63 -5.75 9.60 -13.44
CA ASP A 63 -6.54 10.21 -14.53
C ASP A 63 -6.80 9.16 -15.65
N SER A 64 -7.26 9.60 -16.81
CA SER A 64 -7.54 8.74 -17.97
C SER A 64 -6.35 7.87 -18.42
N ASN A 65 -5.12 8.19 -18.01
CA ASN A 65 -3.92 7.40 -18.31
C ASN A 65 -3.64 6.33 -17.24
N GLY A 66 -4.43 6.26 -16.18
CA GLY A 66 -4.34 5.26 -15.12
C GLY A 66 -4.04 5.84 -13.73
N ILE A 67 -3.74 4.95 -12.79
CA ILE A 67 -3.38 5.34 -11.42
C ILE A 67 -1.96 5.89 -11.40
N LYS A 68 -1.81 7.16 -11.03
CA LYS A 68 -0.52 7.86 -10.91
C LYS A 68 0.12 7.68 -9.52
N ALA A 69 -0.70 7.55 -8.49
CA ALA A 69 -0.23 7.32 -7.14
C ALA A 69 -1.17 6.37 -6.40
N LEU A 70 -0.57 5.34 -5.80
CA LEU A 70 -1.21 4.44 -4.85
C LEU A 70 -0.31 4.38 -3.61
N LYS A 71 -0.80 4.88 -2.49
CA LYS A 71 -0.02 4.84 -1.24
C LYS A 71 0.03 3.42 -0.70
N ILE A 72 1.16 2.75 -0.90
CA ILE A 72 1.44 1.44 -0.33
C ILE A 72 2.18 1.63 0.99
N LYS A 73 1.89 0.80 1.98
CA LYS A 73 2.62 0.79 3.24
C LYS A 73 4.07 0.36 2.99
N VAL A 74 5.02 1.17 3.45
CA VAL A 74 6.43 0.81 3.47
C VAL A 74 6.90 0.81 4.93
N LYS A 75 7.49 -0.31 5.37
CA LYS A 75 8.13 -0.45 6.67
C LYS A 75 9.63 -0.57 6.46
N THR A 76 10.42 0.34 7.02
CA THR A 76 11.88 0.19 7.04
C THR A 76 12.30 -0.57 8.29
N VAL A 77 13.15 -1.58 8.12
CA VAL A 77 13.72 -2.42 9.18
C VAL A 77 15.24 -2.29 9.13
N THR A 78 15.84 -1.86 10.22
CA THR A 78 17.30 -1.70 10.36
C THR A 78 17.95 -2.69 11.32
N GLY A 79 17.15 -3.44 12.05
CA GLY A 79 17.57 -4.45 13.03
C GLY A 79 16.64 -5.65 13.03
N THR A 80 16.77 -6.52 14.03
CA THR A 80 15.84 -7.64 14.22
C THR A 80 14.53 -7.11 14.80
N GLU A 81 13.42 -7.38 14.09
CA GLU A 81 12.09 -6.94 14.47
C GLU A 81 11.06 -8.00 14.08
N THR A 82 10.08 -8.25 14.94
CA THR A 82 8.92 -9.07 14.58
C THR A 82 7.85 -8.19 13.92
N LEU A 83 7.46 -8.55 12.70
CA LEU A 83 6.36 -7.90 11.99
C LEU A 83 5.04 -8.22 12.68
N THR A 84 4.08 -7.31 12.57
CA THR A 84 2.75 -7.41 13.19
C THR A 84 1.67 -7.53 12.13
N ASP A 85 0.49 -8.01 12.51
CA ASP A 85 -0.69 -8.11 11.64
C ASP A 85 -1.07 -6.76 11.03
N ALA A 86 -0.94 -5.68 11.80
CA ALA A 86 -1.20 -4.32 11.32
C ALA A 86 -0.26 -3.87 10.18
N GLN A 87 0.87 -4.56 10.00
CA GLN A 87 1.83 -4.29 8.92
C GLN A 87 1.58 -5.19 7.69
N SER A 88 0.60 -6.09 7.72
CA SER A 88 0.21 -6.90 6.55
C SER A 88 -0.11 -6.00 5.34
N GLY A 89 0.29 -6.44 4.17
CA GLY A 89 0.22 -5.67 2.92
C GLY A 89 1.37 -4.68 2.73
N SER A 90 2.38 -4.68 3.62
CA SER A 90 3.52 -3.76 3.51
C SER A 90 4.64 -4.30 2.62
N TYR A 91 5.35 -3.36 1.98
CA TYR A 91 6.73 -3.57 1.55
C TYR A 91 7.65 -3.35 2.75
N VAL A 92 8.40 -4.37 3.12
CA VAL A 92 9.35 -4.36 4.24
C VAL A 92 10.75 -4.18 3.66
N TYR A 93 11.27 -2.96 3.76
CA TYR A 93 12.58 -2.60 3.24
C TYR A 93 13.65 -2.76 4.32
N VAL A 94 14.55 -3.71 4.15
CA VAL A 94 15.58 -4.06 5.13
C VAL A 94 16.92 -3.47 4.72
N THR A 95 17.48 -2.59 5.54
CA THR A 95 18.74 -1.87 5.26
C THR A 95 19.83 -2.11 6.30
N GLY A 96 19.51 -2.80 7.38
CA GLY A 96 20.44 -3.08 8.49
C GLY A 96 20.81 -4.55 8.57
N SER A 97 21.62 -4.91 9.54
CA SER A 97 22.15 -6.26 9.74
C SER A 97 21.16 -7.26 10.36
N GLY A 98 20.00 -6.80 10.82
CA GLY A 98 18.97 -7.67 11.41
C GLY A 98 17.95 -8.15 10.39
N ALA A 99 17.43 -9.35 10.60
CA ALA A 99 16.38 -9.91 9.77
C ALA A 99 15.00 -9.65 10.42
N PRO A 100 13.96 -9.24 9.64
CA PRO A 100 12.60 -9.22 10.13
C PRO A 100 12.11 -10.65 10.38
N THR A 101 11.27 -10.83 11.38
CA THR A 101 10.57 -12.08 11.66
C THR A 101 9.10 -11.91 11.30
N LEU A 102 8.51 -12.86 10.59
CA LEU A 102 7.07 -12.88 10.32
C LEU A 102 6.28 -12.95 11.64
N PRO A 103 5.02 -12.48 11.69
CA PRO A 103 4.21 -12.53 12.91
C PRO A 103 4.22 -13.90 13.56
N ALA A 104 4.25 -13.97 14.89
CA ALA A 104 4.29 -15.21 15.64
C ALA A 104 3.03 -16.08 15.43
N THR A 105 1.91 -15.43 15.18
CA THR A 105 0.64 -16.06 14.77
C THR A 105 0.24 -15.47 13.43
N ALA A 106 0.02 -16.32 12.42
CA ALA A 106 -0.39 -15.88 11.11
C ALA A 106 -1.84 -16.27 10.84
N GLU A 107 -2.62 -15.32 10.35
CA GLU A 107 -3.94 -15.58 9.80
C GLU A 107 -3.87 -15.73 8.28
N SER A 108 -4.75 -16.53 7.71
CA SER A 108 -4.83 -16.70 6.25
C SER A 108 -5.03 -15.36 5.54
N GLY A 109 -4.27 -15.11 4.49
CA GLY A 109 -4.34 -13.89 3.68
C GLY A 109 -3.38 -12.77 4.11
N GLN A 110 -2.66 -12.90 5.22
CA GLN A 110 -1.60 -11.95 5.55
C GLN A 110 -0.47 -12.02 4.51
N GLN A 111 0.09 -10.86 4.17
CA GLN A 111 1.12 -10.77 3.14
C GLN A 111 2.17 -9.75 3.53
N PHE A 112 3.44 -10.09 3.27
CA PHE A 112 4.58 -9.18 3.40
C PHE A 112 5.51 -9.35 2.20
N THR A 113 5.89 -8.26 1.55
CA THR A 113 6.96 -8.29 0.56
C THR A 113 8.23 -7.75 1.19
N ILE A 114 9.19 -8.63 1.46
CA ILE A 114 10.47 -8.29 2.07
C ILE A 114 11.47 -7.98 0.95
N ILE A 115 12.09 -6.82 1.01
CA ILE A 115 13.11 -6.35 0.08
C ILE A 115 14.43 -6.31 0.84
N ASN A 116 15.39 -7.12 0.42
CA ASN A 116 16.72 -7.16 0.99
C ASN A 116 17.61 -6.08 0.36
N ASN A 117 18.09 -5.15 1.16
CA ASN A 117 19.08 -4.14 0.79
C ASN A 117 20.09 -3.97 1.94
N THR A 118 20.61 -5.12 2.43
CA THR A 118 21.50 -5.16 3.59
C THR A 118 22.99 -5.19 3.21
N GLY A 119 23.31 -5.34 1.94
CA GLY A 119 24.67 -5.59 1.45
C GLY A 119 25.09 -7.05 1.57
N GLY A 120 24.19 -7.97 1.89
CA GLY A 120 24.47 -9.39 2.08
C GLY A 120 23.24 -10.28 2.07
N ASN A 121 23.42 -11.55 2.39
CA ASN A 121 22.29 -12.48 2.45
C ASN A 121 21.41 -12.22 3.67
N LEU A 122 20.09 -12.26 3.47
CA LEU A 122 19.06 -12.08 4.48
C LEU A 122 18.16 -13.32 4.57
N THR A 123 17.95 -13.86 5.76
CA THR A 123 16.95 -14.91 6.01
C THR A 123 15.91 -14.38 7.01
N PRO A 124 14.73 -13.97 6.54
CA PRO A 124 13.65 -13.55 7.45
C PRO A 124 13.25 -14.68 8.39
N GLY A 125 12.98 -14.37 9.64
CA GLY A 125 12.49 -15.36 10.61
C GLY A 125 11.03 -15.76 10.34
N LEU A 126 10.64 -16.98 10.67
CA LEU A 126 9.25 -17.44 10.51
C LEU A 126 8.36 -17.18 11.75
N GLY A 127 8.92 -16.77 12.87
CA GLY A 127 8.19 -16.76 14.14
C GLY A 127 8.02 -18.16 14.75
N THR A 128 7.74 -18.20 16.04
CA THR A 128 7.88 -19.45 16.85
C THR A 128 6.88 -20.57 16.53
N SER A 129 5.74 -20.24 15.95
CA SER A 129 4.68 -21.21 15.65
C SER A 129 4.45 -21.44 14.16
N ASN A 130 5.24 -20.80 13.30
CA ASN A 130 5.03 -20.82 11.87
C ASN A 130 5.87 -21.88 11.17
N ALA A 131 5.37 -22.35 10.04
CA ALA A 131 6.04 -23.28 9.13
C ALA A 131 5.88 -22.83 7.67
N ILE A 132 6.77 -23.28 6.81
CA ILE A 132 6.57 -23.20 5.36
C ILE A 132 5.65 -24.37 4.96
N ALA A 133 4.68 -24.11 4.09
CA ALA A 133 3.73 -25.11 3.64
C ALA A 133 4.42 -26.34 3.02
N THR A 134 3.87 -27.51 3.27
CA THR A 134 4.38 -28.78 2.72
C THR A 134 4.43 -28.71 1.18
N GLY A 135 5.54 -29.17 0.61
CA GLY A 135 5.75 -29.14 -0.84
C GLY A 135 6.43 -27.88 -1.37
N TRP A 136 6.66 -26.87 -0.52
CA TRP A 136 7.46 -25.70 -0.84
C TRP A 136 8.91 -25.90 -0.41
N THR A 137 9.83 -25.29 -1.15
CA THR A 137 11.28 -25.37 -0.86
C THR A 137 11.55 -24.83 0.54
N ALA A 138 12.55 -25.39 1.21
CA ALA A 138 13.01 -24.89 2.50
C ALA A 138 13.26 -23.39 2.45
N HIS A 139 12.91 -22.69 3.52
CA HIS A 139 13.11 -21.26 3.69
C HIS A 139 14.59 -20.89 3.56
N ALA A 140 14.99 -20.41 2.38
CA ALA A 140 16.35 -20.08 2.03
C ALA A 140 16.66 -18.59 2.22
N ALA A 141 17.95 -18.26 2.34
CA ALA A 141 18.40 -16.89 2.33
C ALA A 141 18.04 -16.18 1.01
N MET A 142 17.73 -14.90 1.13
CA MET A 142 17.56 -13.97 0.00
C MET A 142 18.88 -13.28 -0.27
N SER A 143 19.31 -13.24 -1.53
CA SER A 143 20.47 -12.43 -1.92
C SER A 143 20.20 -10.94 -1.72
N ASP A 144 21.26 -10.13 -1.63
CA ASP A 144 21.10 -8.69 -1.64
C ASP A 144 20.41 -8.17 -2.90
N GLU A 145 19.74 -7.04 -2.81
CA GLU A 145 18.97 -6.43 -3.91
C GLU A 145 17.86 -7.31 -4.47
N THR A 146 17.37 -8.29 -3.69
CA THR A 146 16.24 -9.15 -4.08
C THR A 146 15.01 -8.89 -3.21
N ALA A 147 13.85 -9.30 -3.72
CA ALA A 147 12.59 -9.23 -2.99
C ALA A 147 11.92 -10.61 -2.95
N ARG A 148 11.20 -10.87 -1.86
CA ARG A 148 10.40 -12.08 -1.68
C ARG A 148 9.08 -11.75 -1.00
N THR A 149 7.97 -12.24 -1.56
CA THR A 149 6.65 -12.09 -0.98
C THR A 149 6.27 -13.31 -0.19
N TYR A 150 5.96 -13.14 1.08
CA TYR A 150 5.42 -14.16 1.99
C TYR A 150 3.92 -13.99 2.07
N VAL A 151 3.18 -15.07 1.87
CA VAL A 151 1.72 -15.12 1.97
C VAL A 151 1.32 -16.21 2.95
N SER A 152 0.52 -15.88 3.94
CA SER A 152 -0.07 -16.87 4.83
C SER A 152 -1.26 -17.55 4.14
N VAL A 153 -1.18 -18.86 3.93
CA VAL A 153 -2.20 -19.65 3.24
C VAL A 153 -3.13 -20.40 4.21
N ALA A 154 -2.71 -20.51 5.46
CA ALA A 154 -3.50 -21.05 6.57
C ALA A 154 -2.92 -20.51 7.88
N THR A 155 -3.60 -20.76 8.99
CA THR A 155 -3.08 -20.38 10.31
C THR A 155 -1.66 -20.89 10.48
N ASN A 156 -0.73 -20.00 10.78
CA ASN A 156 0.70 -20.28 10.99
C ASN A 156 1.40 -21.01 9.83
N THR A 157 0.87 -20.91 8.60
CA THR A 157 1.45 -21.60 7.44
C THR A 157 1.70 -20.59 6.32
N TRP A 158 2.96 -20.46 5.91
CA TRP A 158 3.42 -19.54 4.92
C TRP A 158 3.86 -20.20 3.62
N ILE A 159 3.68 -19.54 2.51
CA ILE A 159 4.41 -19.76 1.26
C ILE A 159 5.19 -18.49 0.92
N TYR A 160 6.14 -18.58 0.01
CA TYR A 160 6.82 -17.41 -0.53
C TYR A 160 7.02 -17.51 -2.03
N ILE A 161 7.09 -16.35 -2.68
CA ILE A 161 7.25 -16.18 -4.13
C ILE A 161 8.42 -15.21 -4.35
N GLY A 162 9.34 -15.54 -5.22
CA GLY A 162 10.52 -14.73 -5.56
C GLY A 162 11.86 -15.36 -5.20
#